data_661824a0b624671338de6e408d345adc
#
_entry.id   661824a0b624671338de6e408d345adc
#
_cell.length_a   1.000
_cell.length_b   1.000
_cell.length_c   1.000
_cell.angle_alpha   90.00
_cell.angle_beta   90.00
_cell.angle_gamma   90.00
#
_symmetry.space_group_name_H-M   'P 1'
#
loop_
_entity.id
_entity.type
_entity.pdbx_description
1 polymer ?
#
loop_
_entity_poly.entity_id
_entity_poly.type
_entity_poly.pdbx_seq_one_letter_code
_entity_poly.pdbx_strand_id
1 'polypeptide(L)'
;MIVVSMTSWTKRITYVKKVVESIMNNTVQPDRVYLNLSETEFQGIQLPQDLVDYFNSDERLIINWVSGPTTKAMKKIFPILKYLQDDDIIIDADDDILFPKDLIESRLNDFERNGKRYSISSNTHTSVGFNGQMKVVSAMSLFQKKMFNHWQEFVTQAIVDTNNDDRTYLHLIWLNGFLNRGCTKWNIFILLEQYDMKLDNPISKKNSDFKGGLIYDRIAQKEFNRISNKNVIDSFGFWK
;
A
#
# COMPACT_ATOMS: atom_id res chain seq x y z
N MET A 1 11.18 12.81 -4.05
CA MET A 1 11.33 11.57 -4.84
C MET A 1 9.96 10.91 -4.99
N ILE A 2 9.69 10.28 -6.14
CA ILE A 2 8.48 9.49 -6.40
C ILE A 2 8.88 8.01 -6.42
N VAL A 3 8.31 7.23 -5.52
CA VAL A 3 8.61 5.80 -5.39
C VAL A 3 7.34 5.00 -5.62
N VAL A 4 7.42 3.97 -6.45
CA VAL A 4 6.38 2.93 -6.51
C VAL A 4 6.87 1.72 -5.73
N SER A 5 6.00 1.17 -4.90
CA SER A 5 6.36 0.05 -4.04
C SER A 5 5.31 -1.04 -4.05
N MET A 6 5.75 -2.25 -4.23
CA MET A 6 4.91 -3.44 -4.35
C MET A 6 5.48 -4.62 -3.56
N THR A 7 4.65 -5.62 -3.36
CA THR A 7 5.07 -6.94 -2.90
C THR A 7 4.42 -8.01 -3.76
N SER A 8 4.99 -9.19 -3.77
CA SER A 8 4.41 -10.37 -4.42
C SER A 8 4.67 -11.62 -3.59
N TRP A 9 4.10 -12.72 -4.01
CA TRP A 9 4.29 -14.04 -3.44
C TRP A 9 4.55 -15.08 -4.52
N THR A 10 4.98 -16.26 -4.13
CA THR A 10 5.51 -17.27 -5.05
C THR A 10 4.59 -17.65 -6.21
N LYS A 11 3.27 -17.63 -6.00
CA LYS A 11 2.28 -17.99 -7.06
C LYS A 11 2.03 -16.88 -8.08
N ARG A 12 2.38 -15.62 -7.76
CA ARG A 12 2.13 -14.46 -8.62
C ARG A 12 3.38 -13.82 -9.18
N ILE A 13 4.54 -14.25 -8.73
CA ILE A 13 5.82 -13.63 -9.10
C ILE A 13 6.05 -13.54 -10.62
N THR A 14 5.48 -14.45 -11.39
CA THR A 14 5.57 -14.46 -12.85
C THR A 14 4.83 -13.31 -13.53
N TYR A 15 3.88 -12.66 -12.85
CA TYR A 15 3.13 -11.52 -13.39
C TYR A 15 3.80 -10.18 -13.12
N VAL A 16 4.68 -10.12 -12.12
CA VAL A 16 5.29 -8.89 -11.61
C VAL A 16 5.99 -8.09 -12.70
N LYS A 17 6.71 -8.75 -13.61
CA LYS A 17 7.39 -8.07 -14.71
C LYS A 17 6.44 -7.19 -15.53
N LYS A 18 5.28 -7.73 -15.93
CA LYS A 18 4.27 -6.97 -16.71
C LYS A 18 3.73 -5.77 -15.95
N VAL A 19 3.53 -5.92 -14.63
CA VAL A 19 3.08 -4.82 -13.78
C VAL A 19 4.16 -3.73 -13.72
N VAL A 20 5.42 -4.10 -13.48
CA VAL A 20 6.53 -3.14 -13.43
C VAL A 20 6.76 -2.46 -14.78
N GLU A 21 6.66 -3.18 -15.89
CA GLU A 21 6.70 -2.58 -17.25
C GLU A 21 5.60 -1.52 -17.41
N SER A 22 4.38 -1.77 -16.92
CA SER A 22 3.29 -0.80 -16.99
C SER A 22 3.56 0.45 -16.12
N ILE A 23 4.20 0.27 -14.96
CA ILE A 23 4.63 1.37 -14.09
C ILE A 23 5.69 2.22 -14.79
N MET A 24 6.72 1.59 -15.37
CA MET A 24 7.82 2.28 -16.04
C MET A 24 7.40 2.95 -17.35
N ASN A 25 6.26 2.57 -17.93
CA ASN A 25 5.68 3.19 -19.13
C ASN A 25 4.74 4.38 -18.82
N ASN A 26 4.67 4.83 -17.56
CA ASN A 26 3.84 5.99 -17.19
C ASN A 26 4.40 7.31 -17.78
N THR A 27 3.51 8.29 -18.03
CA THR A 27 3.87 9.64 -18.49
C THR A 27 4.79 10.35 -17.52
N VAL A 28 4.55 10.19 -16.23
CA VAL A 28 5.47 10.56 -15.16
C VAL A 28 6.09 9.27 -14.64
N GLN A 29 7.39 9.13 -14.80
CA GLN A 29 8.10 7.93 -14.35
C GLN A 29 8.49 8.05 -12.88
N PRO A 30 8.49 6.93 -12.13
CA PRO A 30 9.01 6.93 -10.77
C PRO A 30 10.53 7.05 -10.74
N ASP A 31 11.05 7.64 -9.67
CA ASP A 31 12.50 7.66 -9.39
C ASP A 31 13.01 6.28 -8.94
N ARG A 32 12.15 5.48 -8.30
CA ARG A 32 12.46 4.11 -7.86
C ARG A 32 11.20 3.24 -7.90
N VAL A 33 11.40 1.96 -8.21
CA VAL A 33 10.38 0.91 -8.07
C VAL A 33 10.94 -0.18 -7.16
N TYR A 34 10.29 -0.42 -6.04
CA TYR A 34 10.67 -1.47 -5.09
C TYR A 34 9.74 -2.67 -5.22
N LEU A 35 10.33 -3.84 -5.45
CA LEU A 35 9.68 -5.14 -5.28
C LEU A 35 10.17 -5.74 -3.95
N ASN A 36 9.33 -5.69 -2.93
CA ASN A 36 9.65 -6.21 -1.60
C ASN A 36 9.26 -7.68 -1.51
N LEU A 37 10.22 -8.56 -1.34
CA LEU A 37 10.03 -10.02 -1.25
C LEU A 37 10.50 -10.53 0.11
N SER A 38 9.73 -11.44 0.71
CA SER A 38 10.13 -12.06 1.98
C SER A 38 11.12 -13.19 1.73
N GLU A 39 12.29 -13.13 2.39
CA GLU A 39 13.28 -14.21 2.33
C GLU A 39 12.71 -15.57 2.74
N THR A 40 11.83 -15.57 3.74
CA THR A 40 11.19 -16.82 4.22
C THR A 40 10.17 -17.39 3.26
N GLU A 41 9.37 -16.52 2.58
CA GLU A 41 8.37 -16.96 1.60
C GLU A 41 9.00 -17.49 0.30
N PHE A 42 10.19 -16.99 -0.04
CA PHE A 42 10.94 -17.38 -1.25
C PHE A 42 12.10 -18.32 -0.97
N GLN A 43 12.23 -18.84 0.24
CA GLN A 43 13.31 -19.78 0.57
C GLN A 43 13.31 -20.99 -0.35
N GLY A 44 14.42 -21.20 -1.07
CA GLY A 44 14.56 -22.29 -2.04
C GLY A 44 13.83 -22.09 -3.36
N ILE A 45 13.22 -20.93 -3.60
CA ILE A 45 12.50 -20.62 -4.83
C ILE A 45 13.34 -19.61 -5.65
N GLN A 46 13.61 -19.97 -6.89
CA GLN A 46 14.27 -19.07 -7.83
C GLN A 46 13.24 -18.11 -8.46
N LEU A 47 13.61 -16.85 -8.57
CA LEU A 47 12.81 -15.87 -9.32
C LEU A 47 12.88 -16.20 -10.82
N PRO A 48 11.83 -15.85 -11.59
CA PRO A 48 11.86 -15.93 -13.05
C PRO A 48 13.06 -15.15 -13.59
N GLN A 49 13.86 -15.78 -14.47
CA GLN A 49 15.09 -15.16 -14.99
C GLN A 49 14.80 -13.85 -15.74
N ASP A 50 13.74 -13.83 -16.52
CA ASP A 50 13.33 -12.63 -17.25
C ASP A 50 12.90 -11.45 -16.36
N LEU A 51 12.42 -11.73 -15.14
CA LEU A 51 12.17 -10.72 -14.11
C LEU A 51 13.49 -10.19 -13.55
N VAL A 52 14.42 -11.07 -13.21
CA VAL A 52 15.73 -10.70 -12.68
C VAL A 52 16.51 -9.86 -13.72
N ASP A 53 16.53 -10.29 -14.97
CA ASP A 53 17.19 -9.58 -16.06
C ASP A 53 16.58 -8.18 -16.25
N TYR A 54 15.26 -8.08 -16.17
CA TYR A 54 14.56 -6.80 -16.28
C TYR A 54 14.92 -5.86 -15.14
N PHE A 55 14.94 -6.34 -13.90
CA PHE A 55 15.34 -5.52 -12.76
C PHE A 55 16.81 -5.10 -12.81
N ASN A 56 17.67 -5.91 -13.37
CA ASN A 56 19.09 -5.57 -13.56
C ASN A 56 19.33 -4.60 -14.73
N SER A 57 18.36 -4.38 -15.61
CA SER A 57 18.51 -3.51 -16.79
C SER A 57 18.30 -2.02 -16.48
N ASP A 58 17.76 -1.66 -15.32
CA ASP A 58 17.50 -0.28 -14.94
C ASP A 58 17.76 -0.08 -13.44
N GLU A 59 18.65 0.85 -13.08
CA GLU A 59 19.04 1.13 -11.69
C GLU A 59 17.91 1.63 -10.79
N ARG A 60 16.80 2.04 -11.37
CA ARG A 60 15.59 2.46 -10.64
C ARG A 60 14.79 1.28 -10.10
N LEU A 61 14.99 0.08 -10.64
CA LEU A 61 14.29 -1.14 -10.28
C LEU A 61 15.07 -1.88 -9.19
N ILE A 62 14.43 -2.12 -8.05
CA ILE A 62 15.09 -2.66 -6.87
C ILE A 62 14.30 -3.86 -6.33
N ILE A 63 14.91 -5.05 -6.35
CA ILE A 63 14.41 -6.19 -5.59
C ILE A 63 14.92 -6.04 -4.16
N ASN A 64 14.01 -5.76 -3.23
CA ASN A 64 14.32 -5.56 -1.82
C ASN A 64 13.93 -6.81 -1.03
N TRP A 65 14.94 -7.57 -0.58
CA TRP A 65 14.73 -8.73 0.26
C TRP A 65 14.45 -8.33 1.69
N VAL A 66 13.33 -8.80 2.22
CA VAL A 66 12.85 -8.48 3.56
C VAL A 66 13.08 -9.67 4.48
N SER A 67 13.99 -9.48 5.43
CA SER A 67 14.32 -10.47 6.48
C SER A 67 13.33 -10.38 7.65
N GLY A 68 13.24 -11.47 8.42
CA GLY A 68 12.47 -11.53 9.66
C GLY A 68 11.01 -11.96 9.46
N PRO A 69 10.15 -11.77 10.47
CA PRO A 69 8.76 -12.16 10.41
C PRO A 69 8.04 -11.47 9.25
N THR A 70 7.24 -12.23 8.53
CA THR A 70 6.47 -11.66 7.41
C THR A 70 5.45 -10.64 7.92
N THR A 71 5.42 -9.47 7.28
CA THR A 71 4.36 -8.47 7.47
C THR A 71 3.27 -8.60 6.40
N LYS A 72 3.21 -9.73 5.70
CA LYS A 72 2.21 -10.06 4.68
C LYS A 72 2.11 -8.96 3.61
N ALA A 73 0.89 -8.50 3.28
CA ALA A 73 0.67 -7.43 2.30
C ALA A 73 1.28 -6.08 2.70
N MET A 74 1.48 -5.83 4.00
CA MET A 74 2.12 -4.60 4.50
C MET A 74 3.59 -4.46 4.08
N LYS A 75 4.22 -5.52 3.53
CA LYS A 75 5.54 -5.46 2.88
C LYS A 75 5.58 -4.48 1.71
N LYS A 76 4.43 -4.11 1.16
CA LYS A 76 4.38 -3.09 0.11
C LYS A 76 5.05 -1.78 0.53
N ILE A 77 4.86 -1.33 1.77
CA ILE A 77 5.27 0.02 2.20
C ILE A 77 6.33 0.01 3.29
N PHE A 78 6.14 -0.72 4.38
CA PHE A 78 6.97 -0.56 5.56
C PHE A 78 8.47 -0.80 5.37
N PRO A 79 8.91 -1.79 4.58
CA PRO A 79 10.34 -2.04 4.41
C PRO A 79 11.12 -0.89 3.76
N ILE A 80 10.45 -0.07 2.94
CA ILE A 80 11.11 1.02 2.20
C ILE A 80 11.15 2.34 2.97
N LEU A 81 10.33 2.51 4.03
CA LEU A 81 10.22 3.77 4.76
C LEU A 81 11.55 4.28 5.31
N LYS A 82 12.48 3.37 5.63
CA LYS A 82 13.83 3.70 6.13
C LYS A 82 14.73 4.38 5.08
N TYR A 83 14.38 4.28 3.81
CA TYR A 83 15.14 4.86 2.70
C TYR A 83 14.59 6.20 2.23
N LEU A 84 13.45 6.65 2.79
CA LEU A 84 12.69 7.78 2.30
C LEU A 84 12.73 8.96 3.27
N GLN A 85 12.63 10.16 2.70
CA GLN A 85 12.43 11.41 3.42
C GLN A 85 10.93 11.69 3.61
N ASP A 86 10.56 12.52 4.58
CA ASP A 86 9.18 12.77 4.98
C ASP A 86 8.26 13.24 3.84
N ASP A 87 8.79 14.02 2.90
CA ASP A 87 8.03 14.54 1.76
C ASP A 87 8.11 13.67 0.50
N ASP A 88 8.83 12.55 0.55
CA ASP A 88 8.85 11.60 -0.57
C ASP A 88 7.47 11.00 -0.78
N ILE A 89 7.12 10.84 -2.04
CA ILE A 89 5.86 10.27 -2.50
C ILE A 89 6.00 8.76 -2.66
N ILE A 90 5.06 8.04 -2.11
CA ILE A 90 4.93 6.59 -2.25
C ILE A 90 3.64 6.30 -3.00
N ILE A 91 3.71 5.49 -4.05
CA ILE A 91 2.53 4.91 -4.69
C ILE A 91 2.61 3.40 -4.47
N ASP A 92 1.60 2.82 -3.83
CA ASP A 92 1.54 1.38 -3.66
C ASP A 92 1.03 0.71 -4.94
N ALA A 93 1.51 -0.49 -5.21
CA ALA A 93 1.11 -1.29 -6.36
C ALA A 93 0.77 -2.73 -5.94
N ASP A 94 -0.31 -3.26 -6.51
CA ASP A 94 -0.61 -4.69 -6.45
C ASP A 94 0.10 -5.43 -7.58
N ASP A 95 0.47 -6.66 -7.34
CA ASP A 95 1.22 -7.51 -8.27
C ASP A 95 0.37 -8.09 -9.41
N ASP A 96 -0.92 -7.78 -9.43
CA ASP A 96 -1.93 -8.24 -10.40
C ASP A 96 -2.70 -7.11 -11.10
N ILE A 97 -2.25 -5.85 -10.96
CA ILE A 97 -2.91 -4.68 -11.56
C ILE A 97 -1.94 -3.91 -12.45
N LEU A 98 -2.31 -3.70 -13.72
CA LEU A 98 -1.52 -2.87 -14.62
C LEU A 98 -1.82 -1.38 -14.39
N PHE A 99 -0.78 -0.56 -14.40
CA PHE A 99 -0.93 0.88 -14.30
C PHE A 99 -1.41 1.48 -15.62
N PRO A 100 -2.49 2.25 -15.62
CA PRO A 100 -2.80 3.13 -16.74
C PRO A 100 -1.65 4.10 -17.02
N LYS A 101 -1.46 4.46 -18.28
CA LYS A 101 -0.29 5.23 -18.74
C LYS A 101 -0.07 6.57 -18.04
N ASP A 102 -1.13 7.21 -17.54
CA ASP A 102 -1.08 8.49 -16.85
C ASP A 102 -1.51 8.40 -15.36
N LEU A 103 -1.41 7.22 -14.77
CA LEU A 103 -1.85 7.01 -13.40
C LEU A 103 -1.05 7.87 -12.42
N ILE A 104 0.27 7.83 -12.49
CA ILE A 104 1.15 8.56 -11.57
C ILE A 104 0.88 10.06 -11.69
N GLU A 105 0.82 10.59 -12.90
CA GLU A 105 0.48 11.98 -13.16
C GLU A 105 -0.88 12.38 -12.57
N SER A 106 -1.89 11.55 -12.79
CA SER A 106 -3.24 11.77 -12.26
C SER A 106 -3.26 11.82 -10.73
N ARG A 107 -2.51 10.93 -10.05
CA ARG A 107 -2.39 10.93 -8.58
C ARG A 107 -1.69 12.17 -8.05
N LEU A 108 -0.61 12.57 -8.69
CA LEU A 108 0.12 13.79 -8.33
C LEU A 108 -0.74 15.04 -8.49
N ASN A 109 -1.49 15.14 -9.59
CA ASN A 109 -2.40 16.27 -9.84
C ASN A 109 -3.52 16.34 -8.79
N ASP A 110 -4.09 15.20 -8.41
CA ASP A 110 -5.10 15.15 -7.34
C ASP A 110 -4.50 15.52 -5.98
N PHE A 111 -3.28 15.08 -5.70
CA PHE A 111 -2.56 15.39 -4.47
C PHE A 111 -2.27 16.89 -4.35
N GLU A 112 -1.73 17.51 -5.39
CA GLU A 112 -1.46 18.96 -5.44
C GLU A 112 -2.76 19.78 -5.31
N ARG A 113 -3.80 19.42 -6.07
CA ARG A 113 -5.12 20.10 -6.03
C ARG A 113 -5.76 20.08 -4.64
N ASN A 114 -5.46 19.05 -3.85
CA ASN A 114 -5.97 18.91 -2.49
C ASN A 114 -4.99 19.46 -1.42
N GLY A 115 -4.03 20.29 -1.81
CA GLY A 115 -3.10 20.97 -0.91
C GLY A 115 -2.18 20.05 -0.14
N LYS A 116 -1.90 18.85 -0.68
CA LYS A 116 -1.01 17.82 -0.09
C LYS A 116 -1.43 17.32 1.30
N ARG A 117 -2.72 17.44 1.62
CA ARG A 117 -3.27 17.08 2.94
C ARG A 117 -3.93 15.71 2.99
N TYR A 118 -4.04 15.05 1.84
CA TYR A 118 -4.76 13.79 1.69
C TYR A 118 -3.87 12.74 1.05
N SER A 119 -3.99 11.50 1.48
CA SER A 119 -3.64 10.39 0.59
C SER A 119 -4.70 10.30 -0.52
N ILE A 120 -4.29 9.86 -1.71
CA ILE A 120 -5.17 9.76 -2.88
C ILE A 120 -5.31 8.29 -3.25
N SER A 121 -6.50 7.74 -3.14
CA SER A 121 -6.79 6.33 -3.41
C SER A 121 -7.59 6.10 -4.69
N SER A 122 -7.32 5.01 -5.38
CA SER A 122 -7.97 4.66 -6.65
C SER A 122 -9.44 4.33 -6.48
N ASN A 123 -9.78 3.48 -5.55
CA ASN A 123 -11.15 3.05 -5.30
C ASN A 123 -11.48 3.24 -3.84
N THR A 124 -12.34 4.19 -3.56
CA THR A 124 -12.77 4.47 -2.20
C THR A 124 -14.16 3.91 -1.99
N HIS A 125 -14.26 2.68 -1.57
CA HIS A 125 -15.49 2.21 -0.98
C HIS A 125 -15.58 2.67 0.46
N THR A 126 -16.80 2.93 0.91
CA THR A 126 -17.07 3.31 2.29
C THR A 126 -17.15 2.04 3.12
N SER A 127 -16.35 1.97 4.18
CA SER A 127 -16.44 0.93 5.20
C SER A 127 -16.91 1.55 6.51
N VAL A 128 -17.62 0.78 7.32
CA VAL A 128 -17.96 1.19 8.69
C VAL A 128 -16.80 0.80 9.59
N GLY A 129 -16.10 1.79 10.12
CA GLY A 129 -15.05 1.61 11.11
C GLY A 129 -15.51 2.01 12.50
N PHE A 130 -14.61 1.99 13.47
CA PHE A 130 -14.93 2.32 14.85
C PHE A 130 -15.34 3.80 15.07
N ASN A 131 -15.13 4.65 14.10
CA ASN A 131 -15.50 6.07 14.12
C ASN A 131 -16.54 6.44 13.04
N GLY A 132 -17.37 5.49 12.61
CA GLY A 132 -18.36 5.69 11.59
C GLY A 132 -17.90 5.33 10.18
N GLN A 133 -18.45 5.98 9.15
CA GLN A 133 -18.10 5.70 7.75
C GLN A 133 -16.73 6.27 7.40
N MET A 134 -15.89 5.45 6.78
CA MET A 134 -14.56 5.84 6.32
C MET A 134 -14.35 5.45 4.86
N LYS A 135 -13.56 6.25 4.15
CA LYS A 135 -13.04 5.91 2.83
C LYS A 135 -11.83 5.01 3.00
N VAL A 136 -11.92 3.79 2.51
CA VAL A 136 -10.82 2.82 2.62
C VAL A 136 -9.76 3.12 1.58
N VAL A 137 -8.50 3.02 1.98
CA VAL A 137 -7.36 3.01 1.06
C VAL A 137 -7.44 1.77 0.19
N SER A 138 -7.02 1.85 -1.04
CA SER A 138 -6.95 0.72 -1.97
C SER A 138 -5.68 0.84 -2.82
N ALA A 139 -5.40 -0.18 -3.60
CA ALA A 139 -4.21 -0.22 -4.47
C ALA A 139 -4.06 1.03 -5.35
N MET A 140 -2.85 1.30 -5.79
CA MET A 140 -2.46 2.50 -6.55
C MET A 140 -2.77 3.80 -5.81
N SER A 141 -2.69 3.77 -4.49
CA SER A 141 -2.85 4.95 -3.65
C SER A 141 -1.55 5.72 -3.56
N LEU A 142 -1.66 7.04 -3.50
CA LEU A 142 -0.54 7.94 -3.29
C LEU A 142 -0.49 8.41 -1.83
N PHE A 143 0.69 8.35 -1.26
CA PHE A 143 1.00 8.78 0.10
C PHE A 143 2.25 9.66 0.14
N GLN A 144 2.42 10.43 1.21
CA GLN A 144 3.73 10.90 1.62
C GLN A 144 4.30 9.99 2.72
N LYS A 145 5.61 9.82 2.78
CA LYS A 145 6.28 8.98 3.80
C LYS A 145 5.88 9.37 5.21
N LYS A 146 5.75 10.66 5.53
CA LYS A 146 5.34 11.15 6.86
C LYS A 146 3.95 10.69 7.31
N MET A 147 3.10 10.23 6.39
CA MET A 147 1.80 9.64 6.72
C MET A 147 1.92 8.29 7.43
N PHE A 148 3.11 7.70 7.43
CA PHE A 148 3.43 6.42 8.07
C PHE A 148 4.35 6.57 9.30
N ASN A 149 4.56 7.78 9.80
CA ASN A 149 5.26 7.94 11.08
C ASN A 149 4.51 7.15 12.17
N HIS A 150 5.22 6.69 13.21
CA HIS A 150 4.67 5.84 14.27
C HIS A 150 4.19 4.44 13.83
N TRP A 151 4.48 4.00 12.59
CA TRP A 151 4.04 2.68 12.13
C TRP A 151 4.56 1.55 13.00
N GLN A 152 5.80 1.63 13.48
CA GLN A 152 6.42 0.61 14.35
C GLN A 152 5.73 0.48 15.70
N GLU A 153 5.12 1.57 16.18
CA GLU A 153 4.35 1.56 17.42
C GLU A 153 2.93 1.00 17.22
N PHE A 154 2.34 1.29 16.06
CA PHE A 154 0.96 0.90 15.75
C PHE A 154 0.86 -0.54 15.22
N VAL A 155 1.79 -0.95 14.35
CA VAL A 155 1.73 -2.23 13.65
C VAL A 155 2.31 -3.34 14.54
N THR A 156 1.50 -3.82 15.45
CA THR A 156 1.81 -5.00 16.28
C THR A 156 1.58 -6.30 15.50
N GLN A 157 2.09 -7.44 16.02
CA GLN A 157 1.84 -8.74 15.41
C GLN A 157 0.34 -9.03 15.26
N ALA A 158 -0.48 -8.60 16.23
CA ALA A 158 -1.93 -8.76 16.16
C ALA A 158 -2.56 -8.00 14.97
N ILE A 159 -2.03 -6.83 14.61
CA ILE A 159 -2.44 -6.10 13.39
C ILE A 159 -2.01 -6.87 12.14
N VAL A 160 -0.75 -7.33 12.09
CA VAL A 160 -0.20 -8.10 10.97
C VAL A 160 -1.04 -9.37 10.70
N ASP A 161 -1.45 -10.05 11.75
CA ASP A 161 -2.23 -11.30 11.65
C ASP A 161 -3.60 -11.11 11.00
N THR A 162 -4.16 -9.90 11.06
CA THR A 162 -5.43 -9.58 10.40
C THR A 162 -5.32 -9.52 8.88
N ASN A 163 -4.12 -9.29 8.34
CA ASN A 163 -3.83 -9.10 6.92
C ASN A 163 -4.67 -7.99 6.25
N ASN A 164 -4.91 -6.90 6.97
CA ASN A 164 -5.67 -5.73 6.52
C ASN A 164 -4.73 -4.54 6.30
N ASP A 165 -3.96 -4.55 5.22
CA ASP A 165 -3.02 -3.48 4.89
C ASP A 165 -3.74 -2.16 4.61
N ASP A 166 -4.78 -2.15 3.78
CA ASP A 166 -5.55 -0.95 3.43
C ASP A 166 -6.09 -0.21 4.65
N ARG A 167 -6.67 -0.95 5.61
CA ARG A 167 -7.19 -0.36 6.85
C ARG A 167 -6.06 0.09 7.77
N THR A 168 -4.95 -0.65 7.79
CA THR A 168 -3.77 -0.29 8.58
C THR A 168 -3.16 1.01 8.07
N TYR A 169 -3.03 1.17 6.76
CA TYR A 169 -2.56 2.42 6.15
C TYR A 169 -3.49 3.59 6.49
N LEU A 170 -4.80 3.39 6.39
CA LEU A 170 -5.78 4.42 6.73
C LEU A 170 -5.66 4.89 8.19
N HIS A 171 -5.50 3.96 9.14
CA HIS A 171 -5.33 4.32 10.55
C HIS A 171 -4.02 5.06 10.82
N LEU A 172 -2.92 4.66 10.16
CA LEU A 172 -1.65 5.37 10.23
C LEU A 172 -1.74 6.79 9.65
N ILE A 173 -2.41 6.95 8.51
CA ILE A 173 -2.67 8.24 7.89
C ILE A 173 -3.38 9.16 8.88
N TRP A 174 -4.42 8.67 9.55
CA TRP A 174 -5.16 9.44 10.56
C TRP A 174 -4.32 9.72 11.81
N LEU A 175 -3.58 8.72 12.30
CA LEU A 175 -2.69 8.89 13.45
C LEU A 175 -1.68 10.03 13.23
N ASN A 176 -1.29 10.25 11.99
CA ASN A 176 -0.38 11.32 11.59
C ASN A 176 -1.09 12.61 11.11
N GLY A 177 -2.40 12.75 11.35
CA GLY A 177 -3.16 13.97 11.08
C GLY A 177 -3.53 14.20 9.62
N PHE A 178 -3.48 13.16 8.79
CA PHE A 178 -3.87 13.23 7.38
C PHE A 178 -5.22 12.55 7.15
N LEU A 179 -5.80 12.81 5.98
CA LEU A 179 -7.06 12.19 5.55
C LEU A 179 -6.85 11.42 4.25
N ASN A 180 -7.77 10.53 3.92
CA ASN A 180 -7.79 9.83 2.65
C ASN A 180 -8.89 10.36 1.73
N ARG A 181 -8.62 10.48 0.43
CA ARG A 181 -9.56 10.96 -0.58
C ARG A 181 -9.52 10.09 -1.83
N GLY A 182 -10.67 9.94 -2.47
CA GLY A 182 -10.77 9.29 -3.76
C GLY A 182 -10.14 10.12 -4.88
N CYS A 183 -9.50 9.46 -5.80
CA CYS A 183 -8.97 10.08 -7.01
C CYS A 183 -10.09 10.50 -7.96
N THR A 184 -9.78 11.41 -8.88
CA THR A 184 -10.72 11.88 -9.91
C THR A 184 -10.73 10.98 -11.15
N LYS A 185 -9.68 10.20 -11.37
CA LYS A 185 -9.50 9.37 -12.56
C LYS A 185 -9.03 7.96 -12.17
N TRP A 186 -9.40 6.99 -12.98
CA TRP A 186 -9.02 5.58 -12.89
C TRP A 186 -9.69 4.78 -11.76
N ASN A 187 -10.61 3.93 -12.18
CA ASN A 187 -11.28 2.94 -11.34
C ASN A 187 -10.63 1.56 -11.61
N ILE A 188 -10.09 0.92 -10.58
CA ILE A 188 -9.33 -0.33 -10.65
C ILE A 188 -10.12 -1.49 -11.25
N PHE A 189 -11.43 -1.58 -10.99
CA PHE A 189 -12.23 -2.72 -11.44
C PHE A 189 -12.25 -2.92 -12.96
N ILE A 190 -12.06 -1.86 -13.74
CA ILE A 190 -12.05 -1.94 -15.20
C ILE A 190 -10.79 -2.65 -15.71
N LEU A 191 -9.69 -2.59 -14.99
CA LEU A 191 -8.40 -3.13 -15.42
C LEU A 191 -8.29 -4.64 -15.23
N LEU A 192 -8.85 -5.17 -14.17
CA LEU A 192 -8.86 -6.62 -13.88
C LEU A 192 -9.68 -7.42 -14.90
N GLU A 193 -10.76 -6.85 -15.41
CA GLU A 193 -11.60 -7.48 -16.45
C GLU A 193 -10.90 -7.51 -17.81
N GLN A 194 -10.07 -6.53 -18.13
CA GLN A 194 -9.41 -6.41 -19.44
C GLN A 194 -8.29 -7.42 -19.66
N TYR A 195 -7.67 -7.94 -18.58
CA TYR A 195 -6.47 -8.77 -18.69
C TYR A 195 -6.67 -10.23 -18.32
N ASP A 196 -7.93 -10.64 -18.09
CA ASP A 196 -8.32 -12.05 -17.77
C ASP A 196 -7.40 -12.71 -16.72
N MET A 197 -6.88 -11.91 -15.81
CA MET A 197 -6.10 -12.39 -14.69
C MET A 197 -7.06 -12.98 -13.64
N LYS A 198 -7.72 -14.09 -14.00
CA LYS A 198 -8.43 -14.96 -13.05
C LYS A 198 -7.41 -15.58 -12.12
N LEU A 199 -6.83 -14.78 -11.26
CA LEU A 199 -6.05 -15.30 -10.18
C LEU A 199 -7.02 -15.79 -9.12
N ASP A 200 -7.00 -17.09 -8.89
CA ASP A 200 -7.56 -17.66 -7.67
C ASP A 200 -6.91 -16.94 -6.48
N ASN A 201 -7.59 -15.92 -6.00
CA ASN A 201 -7.14 -15.18 -4.84
C ASN A 201 -7.84 -15.73 -3.59
N PRO A 202 -7.24 -16.71 -2.90
CA PRO A 202 -7.83 -17.28 -1.68
C PRO A 202 -7.90 -16.24 -0.55
N ILE A 203 -7.15 -15.13 -0.66
CA ILE A 203 -7.10 -14.07 0.34
C ILE A 203 -8.29 -13.13 0.18
N SER A 204 -8.68 -12.75 -1.04
CA SER A 204 -9.82 -11.86 -1.26
C SER A 204 -11.14 -12.45 -0.80
N LYS A 205 -11.31 -13.76 -0.94
CA LYS A 205 -12.50 -14.47 -0.43
C LYS A 205 -12.58 -14.52 1.10
N LYS A 206 -11.44 -14.54 1.81
CA LYS A 206 -11.40 -14.51 3.28
C LYS A 206 -11.54 -13.11 3.87
N ASN A 207 -11.03 -12.09 3.18
CA ASN A 207 -11.07 -10.70 3.68
C ASN A 207 -12.43 -10.02 3.41
N SER A 208 -13.26 -10.55 2.53
CA SER A 208 -14.64 -10.09 2.35
C SER A 208 -15.57 -10.48 3.53
N ASP A 209 -15.11 -11.33 4.44
CA ASP A 209 -15.86 -11.67 5.62
C ASP A 209 -15.96 -10.49 6.59
N PHE A 210 -17.18 -10.00 6.75
CA PHE A 210 -17.55 -8.98 7.74
C PHE A 210 -16.96 -9.20 9.14
N LYS A 211 -16.77 -10.48 9.53
CA LYS A 211 -16.12 -10.87 10.80
C LYS A 211 -14.64 -10.46 10.88
N GLY A 212 -13.88 -10.58 9.79
CA GLY A 212 -12.46 -10.18 9.76
C GLY A 212 -12.28 -8.67 9.96
N GLY A 213 -13.15 -7.85 9.39
CA GLY A 213 -13.17 -6.41 9.61
C GLY A 213 -13.43 -6.01 11.06
N LEU A 214 -14.39 -6.66 11.73
CA LEU A 214 -14.70 -6.40 13.14
C LEU A 214 -13.56 -6.78 14.08
N ILE A 215 -12.85 -7.86 13.81
CA ILE A 215 -11.68 -8.28 14.61
C ILE A 215 -10.57 -7.23 14.45
N TYR A 216 -10.28 -6.83 13.21
CA TYR A 216 -9.30 -5.78 12.93
C TYR A 216 -9.67 -4.48 13.68
N ASP A 217 -10.90 -4.00 13.55
CA ASP A 217 -11.34 -2.73 14.14
C ASP A 217 -11.16 -2.72 15.66
N ARG A 218 -11.42 -3.84 16.36
CA ARG A 218 -11.18 -3.96 17.80
C ARG A 218 -9.70 -3.90 18.17
N ILE A 219 -8.85 -4.55 17.40
CA ILE A 219 -7.40 -4.54 17.62
C ILE A 219 -6.86 -3.13 17.34
N ALA A 220 -7.23 -2.56 16.20
CA ALA A 220 -6.80 -1.23 15.80
C ALA A 220 -7.23 -0.15 16.81
N GLN A 221 -8.46 -0.22 17.32
CA GLN A 221 -8.94 0.71 18.37
C GLN A 221 -8.10 0.63 19.62
N LYS A 222 -7.74 -0.59 20.05
CA LYS A 222 -6.88 -0.79 21.24
C LYS A 222 -5.51 -0.16 21.03
N GLU A 223 -4.87 -0.41 19.88
CA GLU A 223 -3.55 0.15 19.58
C GLU A 223 -3.61 1.67 19.40
N PHE A 224 -4.64 2.17 18.72
CA PHE A 224 -4.87 3.61 18.57
C PHE A 224 -5.00 4.30 19.94
N ASN A 225 -5.82 3.78 20.84
CA ASN A 225 -5.99 4.33 22.20
C ASN A 225 -4.68 4.26 23.00
N ARG A 226 -3.90 3.18 22.85
CA ARG A 226 -2.61 3.03 23.52
C ARG A 226 -1.61 4.12 23.11
N ILE A 227 -1.59 4.50 21.85
CA ILE A 227 -0.71 5.55 21.33
C ILE A 227 -1.24 6.93 21.69
N SER A 228 -2.56 7.17 21.57
CA SER A 228 -3.23 8.42 21.90
C SER A 228 -2.99 8.83 23.36
N ASN A 229 -3.10 7.88 24.27
CA ASN A 229 -2.87 8.11 25.70
C ASN A 229 -1.41 8.45 26.05
N LYS A 230 -0.49 8.37 25.09
CA LYS A 230 0.91 8.80 25.25
C LYS A 230 1.17 10.25 24.81
N ASN A 231 0.15 11.09 24.74
CA ASN A 231 0.21 12.52 24.33
C ASN A 231 0.59 12.78 22.86
N VAL A 232 0.42 11.81 21.97
CA VAL A 232 0.73 11.99 20.55
C VAL A 232 -0.43 12.65 19.79
N ILE A 233 -1.67 12.62 20.32
CA ILE A 233 -2.89 13.02 19.59
C ILE A 233 -3.55 14.29 20.12
N ASP A 234 -3.17 14.81 21.29
CA ASP A 234 -3.75 16.06 21.82
C ASP A 234 -3.53 17.29 20.92
N SER A 235 -2.62 17.19 19.94
CA SER A 235 -2.38 18.25 18.94
C SER A 235 -3.35 18.22 17.76
N PHE A 236 -4.15 17.19 17.58
CA PHE A 236 -4.92 17.02 16.34
C PHE A 236 -6.38 17.44 16.38
N GLY A 237 -6.93 17.88 17.52
CA GLY A 237 -8.23 18.60 17.60
C GLY A 237 -9.43 17.99 16.85
N PHE A 238 -9.31 16.79 16.29
CA PHE A 238 -10.32 16.18 15.42
C PHE A 238 -11.39 15.36 16.16
N TRP A 239 -11.31 15.28 17.48
CA TRP A 239 -12.18 14.43 18.28
C TRP A 239 -12.85 15.21 19.41
N LYS A 240 -13.60 16.24 19.05
CA LYS A 240 -14.65 16.79 19.94
C LYS A 240 -15.97 16.82 19.20
#